data_690ecd6c448d0096da370351bd027685
#
_entry.id   690ecd6c448d0096da370351bd027685
#
_cell.length_a   1.000
_cell.length_b   1.000
_cell.length_c   1.000
_cell.angle_alpha   90.00
_cell.angle_beta   90.00
_cell.angle_gamma   90.00
#
_symmetry.space_group_name_H-M   'P 1'
#
loop_
_entity.id
_entity.type
_entity.pdbx_description
1 polymer ?
#
loop_
_entity_poly.entity_id
_entity_poly.type
_entity_poly.pdbx_seq_one_letter_code
_entity_poly.pdbx_strand_id
1 'polypeptide(L)'
;MLYDLLKGKKLSVFGASMCTYDGYSNNTAHNPTIGKNKPYYGTPDSENVKCRDMTVSETFWGRLIEKYEMELCVNNSWSGSKILDDNPEAAGWNTRPTELHRPDGSEPDLILSFMGNNDFSKERPAGEVTDELFERVKARDFVPATFAEGYAVMLRKVTERYPQAKMFVFNMAWRTAEKSELLIKYNGIIERVAAHYGVYIVRLTESRMSGLDYAKYTCDGKLHPNAEGMAIWTELIEDSIKKCYEVLI
;
A
#
# COMPACT_ATOMS: atom_id res chain seq x y z
N MET A 1 4.20 24.42 -7.11
CA MET A 1 3.07 23.80 -6.38
C MET A 1 3.04 22.29 -6.59
N LEU A 2 2.10 21.52 -5.98
CA LEU A 2 2.14 20.05 -6.02
C LEU A 2 2.19 19.45 -7.44
N TYR A 3 1.50 20.06 -8.40
CA TYR A 3 1.54 19.65 -9.80
C TYR A 3 2.96 19.67 -10.36
N ASP A 4 3.70 20.75 -10.17
CA ASP A 4 5.08 20.90 -10.70
C ASP A 4 6.05 19.91 -10.04
N LEU A 5 5.78 19.51 -8.80
CA LEU A 5 6.57 18.52 -8.08
C LEU A 5 6.34 17.10 -8.59
N LEU A 6 5.12 16.79 -9.07
CA LEU A 6 4.70 15.43 -9.41
C LEU A 6 4.67 15.16 -10.92
N LYS A 7 4.56 16.20 -11.75
CA LYS A 7 4.53 16.06 -13.21
C LYS A 7 5.71 15.24 -13.74
N GLY A 8 5.42 14.22 -14.51
CA GLY A 8 6.40 13.31 -15.10
C GLY A 8 7.10 12.36 -14.10
N LYS A 9 6.72 12.40 -12.81
CA LYS A 9 7.23 11.46 -11.81
C LYS A 9 6.68 10.07 -11.99
N LYS A 10 7.48 9.06 -11.66
CA LYS A 10 7.10 7.66 -11.72
C LYS A 10 6.56 7.20 -10.38
N LEU A 11 5.35 6.62 -10.41
CA LEU A 11 4.66 6.09 -9.25
C LEU A 11 4.67 4.56 -9.27
N SER A 12 5.14 3.93 -8.20
CA SER A 12 4.89 2.50 -7.96
C SER A 12 3.88 2.28 -6.85
N VAL A 13 3.06 1.27 -7.03
CA VAL A 13 2.04 0.85 -6.08
C VAL A 13 2.37 -0.55 -5.56
N PHE A 14 2.35 -0.72 -4.24
CA PHE A 14 2.65 -1.98 -3.59
C PHE A 14 1.61 -2.27 -2.52
N GLY A 15 0.78 -3.29 -2.74
CA GLY A 15 -0.33 -3.51 -1.81
C GLY A 15 -1.06 -4.83 -1.95
N ALA A 16 -2.26 -4.83 -1.35
CA ALA A 16 -3.22 -5.92 -1.43
C ALA A 16 -4.39 -5.56 -2.37
N SER A 17 -5.56 -6.17 -2.17
CA SER A 17 -6.73 -6.04 -3.06
C SER A 17 -7.16 -4.60 -3.37
N MET A 18 -7.06 -3.70 -2.40
CA MET A 18 -7.47 -2.29 -2.58
C MET A 18 -6.59 -1.51 -3.55
N CYS A 19 -5.41 -2.05 -3.88
CA CYS A 19 -4.46 -1.46 -4.82
C CYS A 19 -4.53 -2.11 -6.20
N THR A 20 -5.22 -3.26 -6.34
CA THR A 20 -5.25 -4.03 -7.59
C THR A 20 -6.28 -3.49 -8.57
N TYR A 21 -5.95 -3.56 -9.87
CA TYR A 21 -6.88 -3.28 -10.95
C TYR A 21 -6.57 -4.19 -12.14
N ASP A 22 -7.59 -4.65 -12.85
CA ASP A 22 -7.46 -5.56 -13.99
C ASP A 22 -6.60 -4.95 -15.11
N GLY A 23 -5.66 -5.74 -15.64
CA GLY A 23 -4.68 -5.28 -16.63
C GLY A 23 -3.51 -4.45 -16.10
N TYR A 24 -3.53 -4.03 -14.81
CA TYR A 24 -2.49 -3.18 -14.22
C TYR A 24 -1.72 -3.83 -13.08
N SER A 25 -2.33 -4.78 -12.37
CA SER A 25 -1.71 -5.40 -11.19
C SER A 25 -0.84 -6.58 -11.58
N ASN A 26 0.33 -6.69 -10.93
CA ASN A 26 1.35 -7.72 -11.19
C ASN A 26 1.84 -7.77 -12.65
N ASN A 27 1.71 -6.66 -13.37
CA ASN A 27 2.22 -6.53 -14.72
C ASN A 27 3.71 -6.18 -14.71
N THR A 28 4.50 -6.90 -13.91
CA THR A 28 5.94 -6.80 -13.88
C THR A 28 6.53 -7.97 -14.65
N ALA A 29 7.51 -7.72 -15.49
CA ALA A 29 8.27 -8.79 -16.17
C ALA A 29 9.02 -9.71 -15.18
N HIS A 30 9.10 -9.30 -13.91
CA HIS A 30 9.74 -10.06 -12.84
C HIS A 30 8.78 -10.98 -12.09
N ASN A 31 7.46 -10.86 -12.30
CA ASN A 31 6.49 -11.72 -11.66
C ASN A 31 5.80 -12.63 -12.70
N PRO A 32 6.29 -13.87 -12.89
CA PRO A 32 5.68 -14.83 -13.82
C PRO A 32 4.30 -15.33 -13.36
N THR A 33 3.78 -14.79 -12.26
CA THR A 33 2.47 -15.14 -11.69
C THR A 33 1.32 -14.30 -12.26
N ILE A 34 1.56 -13.55 -13.34
CA ILE A 34 0.49 -12.92 -14.14
C ILE A 34 -0.57 -13.99 -14.45
N GLY A 35 -1.79 -13.76 -13.95
CA GLY A 35 -2.90 -14.70 -14.06
C GLY A 35 -3.17 -15.59 -12.82
N LYS A 36 -2.28 -15.68 -11.83
CA LYS A 36 -2.55 -16.34 -10.55
C LYS A 36 -3.26 -15.40 -9.55
N ASN A 37 -3.03 -14.11 -9.66
CA ASN A 37 -3.68 -13.10 -8.84
C ASN A 37 -4.94 -12.59 -9.54
N LYS A 38 -6.07 -12.60 -8.83
CA LYS A 38 -7.31 -12.02 -9.32
C LYS A 38 -7.40 -10.59 -8.79
N PRO A 39 -7.34 -9.55 -9.65
CA PRO A 39 -7.53 -8.18 -9.21
C PRO A 39 -8.92 -8.02 -8.59
N TYR A 40 -9.06 -7.04 -7.69
CA TYR A 40 -10.35 -6.78 -7.04
C TYR A 40 -11.23 -5.86 -7.87
N TYR A 41 -10.61 -4.91 -8.55
CA TYR A 41 -11.28 -3.88 -9.36
C TYR A 41 -11.05 -4.11 -10.86
N GLY A 42 -12.01 -3.67 -11.65
CA GLY A 42 -11.97 -3.69 -13.11
C GLY A 42 -13.19 -3.03 -13.72
N THR A 43 -13.30 -3.10 -15.04
CA THR A 43 -14.45 -2.62 -15.82
C THR A 43 -15.60 -3.64 -15.78
N PRO A 44 -16.82 -3.27 -16.25
CA PRO A 44 -17.93 -4.21 -16.42
C PRO A 44 -17.59 -5.45 -17.23
N ASP A 45 -16.65 -5.32 -18.20
CA ASP A 45 -16.21 -6.41 -19.08
C ASP A 45 -15.10 -7.27 -18.46
N SER A 46 -14.54 -6.87 -17.32
CA SER A 46 -13.48 -7.61 -16.63
C SER A 46 -14.03 -8.93 -16.07
N GLU A 47 -13.36 -10.03 -16.40
CA GLU A 47 -13.65 -11.33 -15.79
C GLU A 47 -13.00 -11.46 -14.40
N ASN A 48 -13.64 -12.19 -13.50
CA ASN A 48 -13.08 -12.56 -12.20
C ASN A 48 -12.75 -11.41 -11.22
N VAL A 49 -13.25 -10.18 -11.45
CA VAL A 49 -13.16 -9.08 -10.47
C VAL A 49 -14.44 -8.95 -9.66
N LYS A 50 -14.34 -8.35 -8.47
CA LYS A 50 -15.48 -8.19 -7.56
C LYS A 50 -16.15 -6.82 -7.65
N CYS A 51 -15.37 -5.78 -7.90
CA CYS A 51 -15.85 -4.41 -8.10
C CYS A 51 -15.64 -4.03 -9.57
N ARG A 52 -16.75 -3.88 -10.32
CA ARG A 52 -16.75 -3.70 -11.79
C ARG A 52 -17.13 -2.29 -12.24
N ASP A 53 -17.59 -1.45 -11.33
CA ASP A 53 -18.19 -0.16 -11.65
C ASP A 53 -17.19 1.00 -11.46
N MET A 54 -15.89 0.74 -11.69
CA MET A 54 -14.85 1.72 -11.49
C MET A 54 -13.81 1.62 -12.61
N THR A 55 -13.45 2.75 -13.18
CA THR A 55 -12.34 2.85 -14.13
C THR A 55 -10.99 2.89 -13.42
N VAL A 56 -9.91 2.65 -14.13
CA VAL A 56 -8.56 2.75 -13.54
C VAL A 56 -8.25 4.15 -13.04
N SER A 57 -8.73 5.20 -13.74
CA SER A 57 -8.57 6.61 -13.34
C SER A 57 -9.35 6.98 -12.07
N GLU A 58 -10.28 6.16 -11.63
CA GLU A 58 -11.00 6.35 -10.36
C GLU A 58 -10.32 5.68 -9.17
N THR A 59 -9.29 4.85 -9.37
CA THR A 59 -8.47 4.34 -8.27
C THR A 59 -7.65 5.48 -7.65
N PHE A 60 -7.28 5.36 -6.37
CA PHE A 60 -6.50 6.42 -5.71
C PHE A 60 -5.18 6.72 -6.42
N TRP A 61 -4.52 5.71 -6.96
CA TRP A 61 -3.27 5.87 -7.70
C TRP A 61 -3.49 6.33 -9.15
N GLY A 62 -4.56 5.89 -9.80
CA GLY A 62 -4.93 6.33 -11.15
C GLY A 62 -5.30 7.82 -11.19
N ARG A 63 -6.04 8.30 -10.16
CA ARG A 63 -6.36 9.73 -9.99
C ARG A 63 -5.10 10.59 -9.86
N LEU A 64 -4.10 10.13 -9.11
CA LEU A 64 -2.83 10.87 -9.00
C LEU A 64 -2.11 10.92 -10.35
N ILE A 65 -2.03 9.78 -11.06
CA ILE A 65 -1.39 9.69 -12.37
C ILE A 65 -2.05 10.66 -13.35
N GLU A 66 -3.38 10.65 -13.47
CA GLU A 66 -4.11 11.50 -14.39
C GLU A 66 -3.99 12.98 -14.00
N LYS A 67 -4.26 13.31 -12.72
CA LYS A 67 -4.28 14.69 -12.23
C LYS A 67 -2.92 15.39 -12.33
N TYR A 68 -1.82 14.66 -12.12
CA TYR A 68 -0.47 15.22 -12.07
C TYR A 68 0.41 14.83 -13.26
N GLU A 69 -0.17 14.26 -14.29
CA GLU A 69 0.58 13.78 -15.47
C GLU A 69 1.79 12.92 -15.07
N MET A 70 1.56 12.03 -14.10
CA MET A 70 2.58 11.07 -13.64
C MET A 70 2.63 9.85 -14.56
N GLU A 71 3.64 9.00 -14.36
CA GLU A 71 3.72 7.70 -15.02
C GLU A 71 3.56 6.55 -14.01
N LEU A 72 2.79 5.53 -14.37
CA LEU A 72 2.83 4.29 -13.61
C LEU A 72 4.18 3.59 -13.87
N CYS A 73 5.00 3.46 -12.82
CA CYS A 73 6.21 2.65 -12.89
C CYS A 73 5.83 1.16 -12.87
N VAL A 74 5.34 0.66 -11.74
CA VAL A 74 4.72 -0.67 -11.63
C VAL A 74 3.61 -0.67 -10.58
N ASN A 75 2.65 -1.57 -10.72
CA ASN A 75 1.72 -1.92 -9.67
C ASN A 75 1.96 -3.38 -9.24
N ASN A 76 2.77 -3.57 -8.21
CA ASN A 76 3.07 -4.88 -7.63
C ASN A 76 2.11 -5.20 -6.47
N SER A 77 0.80 -5.16 -6.74
CA SER A 77 -0.23 -5.47 -5.75
C SER A 77 -0.84 -6.85 -5.99
N TRP A 78 -1.20 -7.54 -4.90
CA TRP A 78 -1.73 -8.90 -4.92
C TRP A 78 -2.97 -9.02 -4.03
N SER A 79 -4.13 -9.35 -4.60
CA SER A 79 -5.37 -9.50 -3.83
C SER A 79 -5.25 -10.56 -2.75
N GLY A 80 -5.64 -10.20 -1.52
CA GLY A 80 -5.58 -11.11 -0.37
C GLY A 80 -4.18 -11.23 0.26
N SER A 81 -3.15 -10.61 -0.32
CA SER A 81 -1.80 -10.72 0.23
C SER A 81 -1.69 -10.14 1.65
N LYS A 82 -0.84 -10.77 2.43
CA LYS A 82 -0.46 -10.39 3.79
C LYS A 82 1.02 -10.04 3.84
N ILE A 83 1.44 -9.34 4.86
CA ILE A 83 2.87 -9.23 5.17
C ILE A 83 3.42 -10.64 5.43
N LEU A 84 2.77 -11.38 6.32
CA LEU A 84 3.11 -12.78 6.64
C LEU A 84 2.23 -13.74 5.82
N ASP A 85 2.36 -13.71 4.50
CA ASP A 85 1.61 -14.63 3.64
C ASP A 85 2.26 -16.01 3.62
N ASP A 86 1.41 -17.06 3.64
CA ASP A 86 1.86 -18.44 3.53
C ASP A 86 2.32 -18.77 2.10
N ASN A 87 1.86 -18.01 1.10
CA ASN A 87 2.40 -18.02 -0.26
C ASN A 87 3.58 -17.04 -0.34
N PRO A 88 4.83 -17.52 -0.52
CA PRO A 88 6.01 -16.65 -0.59
C PRO A 88 5.95 -15.60 -1.70
N GLU A 89 5.29 -15.89 -2.83
CA GLU A 89 5.14 -14.95 -3.95
C GLU A 89 4.20 -13.78 -3.61
N ALA A 90 3.21 -14.02 -2.75
CA ALA A 90 2.25 -13.01 -2.30
C ALA A 90 2.75 -12.24 -1.06
N ALA A 91 3.70 -12.80 -0.30
CA ALA A 91 4.17 -12.25 0.97
C ALA A 91 4.77 -10.86 0.81
N GLY A 92 4.29 -9.91 1.63
CA GLY A 92 4.72 -8.52 1.57
C GLY A 92 6.17 -8.30 2.01
N TRP A 93 6.74 -9.19 2.81
CA TRP A 93 8.11 -9.08 3.30
C TRP A 93 9.16 -9.73 2.37
N ASN A 94 8.75 -10.60 1.43
CA ASN A 94 9.68 -11.45 0.67
C ASN A 94 10.35 -10.70 -0.50
N THR A 95 10.04 -11.04 -1.76
CA THR A 95 10.70 -10.46 -2.95
C THR A 95 10.02 -9.19 -3.44
N ARG A 96 8.71 -9.10 -3.34
CA ARG A 96 7.89 -8.00 -3.86
C ARG A 96 8.37 -6.58 -3.48
N PRO A 97 8.87 -6.31 -2.25
CA PRO A 97 9.41 -4.99 -1.90
C PRO A 97 10.55 -4.50 -2.79
N THR A 98 11.31 -5.42 -3.39
CA THR A 98 12.45 -5.08 -4.26
C THR A 98 12.10 -5.08 -5.76
N GLU A 99 10.84 -5.36 -6.11
CA GLU A 99 10.35 -5.48 -7.49
C GLU A 99 9.38 -4.33 -7.84
N LEU A 100 9.78 -3.09 -7.51
CA LEU A 100 8.98 -1.88 -7.72
C LEU A 100 9.52 -1.00 -8.86
N HIS A 101 10.37 -1.54 -9.72
CA HIS A 101 10.97 -0.89 -10.88
C HIS A 101 10.52 -1.57 -12.18
N ARG A 102 10.62 -0.85 -13.30
CA ARG A 102 10.31 -1.39 -14.64
C ARG A 102 11.39 -2.36 -15.11
N PRO A 103 11.07 -3.25 -16.08
CA PRO A 103 12.06 -4.18 -16.66
C PRO A 103 13.27 -3.49 -17.32
N ASP A 104 13.10 -2.25 -17.78
CA ASP A 104 14.18 -1.44 -18.35
C ASP A 104 15.11 -0.82 -17.28
N GLY A 105 14.86 -1.09 -16.01
CA GLY A 105 15.59 -0.57 -14.86
C GLY A 105 15.09 0.79 -14.36
N SER A 106 14.07 1.39 -14.99
CA SER A 106 13.50 2.65 -14.51
C SER A 106 12.91 2.50 -13.11
N GLU A 107 13.38 3.29 -12.16
CA GLU A 107 12.96 3.25 -10.75
C GLU A 107 11.83 4.26 -10.48
N PRO A 108 11.01 4.01 -9.42
CA PRO A 108 9.98 4.97 -9.00
C PRO A 108 10.58 6.21 -8.32
N ASP A 109 9.92 7.34 -8.49
CA ASP A 109 10.12 8.54 -7.67
C ASP A 109 9.25 8.51 -6.40
N LEU A 110 8.04 7.92 -6.51
CA LEU A 110 7.10 7.72 -5.42
C LEU A 110 6.67 6.28 -5.30
N ILE A 111 6.49 5.81 -4.07
CA ILE A 111 5.96 4.49 -3.76
C ILE A 111 4.78 4.64 -2.79
N LEU A 112 3.61 4.13 -3.16
CA LEU A 112 2.45 4.03 -2.29
C LEU A 112 2.23 2.59 -1.86
N SER A 113 2.17 2.33 -0.54
CA SER A 113 2.00 0.97 -0.04
C SER A 113 0.87 0.86 0.98
N PHE A 114 -0.13 0.02 0.66
CA PHE A 114 -1.19 -0.34 1.58
C PHE A 114 -1.17 -1.85 1.87
N MET A 115 -0.52 -2.20 2.97
CA MET A 115 -0.35 -3.58 3.46
C MET A 115 -0.72 -3.68 4.95
N GLY A 116 -1.04 -4.89 5.42
CA GLY A 116 -1.34 -5.20 6.82
C GLY A 116 -2.82 -5.45 7.10
N ASN A 117 -3.74 -4.98 6.25
CA ASN A 117 -5.17 -5.17 6.46
C ASN A 117 -5.60 -6.66 6.48
N ASN A 118 -4.99 -7.48 5.64
CA ASN A 118 -5.26 -8.91 5.61
C ASN A 118 -4.60 -9.65 6.78
N ASP A 119 -3.45 -9.19 7.26
CA ASP A 119 -2.81 -9.70 8.48
C ASP A 119 -3.71 -9.44 9.68
N PHE A 120 -4.21 -8.21 9.84
CA PHE A 120 -5.19 -7.83 10.86
C PHE A 120 -6.46 -8.70 10.77
N SER A 121 -7.05 -8.84 9.58
CA SER A 121 -8.29 -9.59 9.37
C SER A 121 -8.15 -11.10 9.62
N LYS A 122 -6.91 -11.61 9.58
CA LYS A 122 -6.57 -13.02 9.87
C LYS A 122 -5.91 -13.18 11.23
N GLU A 123 -5.90 -12.11 12.04
CA GLU A 123 -5.34 -12.12 13.40
C GLU A 123 -3.93 -12.71 13.46
N ARG A 124 -3.09 -12.39 12.44
CA ARG A 124 -1.68 -12.82 12.44
C ARG A 124 -0.98 -12.24 13.69
N PRO A 125 0.01 -12.92 14.27
CA PRO A 125 0.72 -12.41 15.44
C PRO A 125 1.24 -10.99 15.20
N ALA A 126 0.75 -10.02 15.97
CA ALA A 126 1.13 -8.61 15.78
C ALA A 126 2.61 -8.36 16.09
N GLY A 127 3.14 -8.97 17.15
CA GLY A 127 4.49 -8.70 17.64
C GLY A 127 4.61 -7.35 18.34
N GLU A 128 5.85 -6.95 18.60
CA GLU A 128 6.20 -5.69 19.27
C GLU A 128 7.30 -4.97 18.48
N VAL A 129 7.28 -3.63 18.53
CA VAL A 129 8.36 -2.81 17.94
C VAL A 129 9.30 -2.41 19.06
N THR A 130 10.52 -2.92 19.04
CA THR A 130 11.61 -2.61 19.97
C THR A 130 12.86 -2.22 19.19
N ASP A 131 13.87 -1.67 19.87
CA ASP A 131 15.13 -1.34 19.18
C ASP A 131 15.84 -2.60 18.69
N GLU A 132 15.76 -3.71 19.44
CA GLU A 132 16.32 -5.00 19.05
C GLU A 132 15.65 -5.56 17.78
N LEU A 133 14.38 -5.24 17.54
CA LEU A 133 13.71 -5.65 16.30
C LEU A 133 14.49 -5.14 15.08
N PHE A 134 14.84 -3.85 15.06
CA PHE A 134 15.53 -3.24 13.93
C PHE A 134 16.93 -3.79 13.71
N GLU A 135 17.61 -4.22 14.76
CA GLU A 135 18.90 -4.92 14.62
C GLU A 135 18.72 -6.33 14.06
N ARG A 136 17.75 -7.09 14.56
CA ARG A 136 17.49 -8.47 14.12
C ARG A 136 17.10 -8.56 12.65
N VAL A 137 16.25 -7.66 12.17
CA VAL A 137 15.76 -7.68 10.79
C VAL A 137 16.83 -7.30 9.75
N LYS A 138 18.03 -6.87 10.16
CA LYS A 138 19.17 -6.62 9.26
C LYS A 138 19.76 -7.90 8.68
N ALA A 139 19.58 -9.04 9.35
CA ALA A 139 20.09 -10.32 8.86
C ALA A 139 19.41 -10.68 7.52
N ARG A 140 20.22 -11.12 6.54
CA ARG A 140 19.73 -11.42 5.18
C ARG A 140 18.79 -12.61 5.14
N ASP A 141 19.00 -13.58 6.01
CA ASP A 141 18.25 -14.83 6.17
C ASP A 141 17.13 -14.73 7.23
N PHE A 142 16.88 -13.53 7.75
CA PHE A 142 15.83 -13.31 8.73
C PHE A 142 14.45 -13.63 8.16
N VAL A 143 13.75 -14.56 8.79
CA VAL A 143 12.37 -14.95 8.46
C VAL A 143 11.44 -14.40 9.54
N PRO A 144 10.52 -13.49 9.19
CA PRO A 144 9.63 -12.88 10.16
C PRO A 144 8.56 -13.86 10.63
N ALA A 145 8.27 -13.87 11.93
CA ALA A 145 7.21 -14.63 12.59
C ALA A 145 6.03 -13.75 13.04
N THR A 146 6.23 -12.42 13.12
CA THR A 146 5.22 -11.46 13.55
C THR A 146 5.02 -10.36 12.51
N PHE A 147 3.85 -9.70 12.56
CA PHE A 147 3.56 -8.57 11.67
C PHE A 147 4.60 -7.45 11.80
N ALA A 148 5.00 -7.11 13.04
CA ALA A 148 6.03 -6.09 13.30
C ALA A 148 7.36 -6.44 12.60
N GLU A 149 7.80 -7.69 12.71
CA GLU A 149 9.02 -8.17 12.05
C GLU A 149 8.92 -8.11 10.52
N GLY A 150 7.82 -8.65 9.96
CA GLY A 150 7.62 -8.65 8.51
C GLY A 150 7.46 -7.25 7.94
N TYR A 151 6.79 -6.36 8.66
CA TYR A 151 6.62 -4.96 8.25
C TYR A 151 7.95 -4.21 8.27
N ALA A 152 8.79 -4.46 9.27
CA ALA A 152 10.14 -3.90 9.36
C ALA A 152 11.04 -4.41 8.21
N VAL A 153 11.02 -5.73 7.91
CA VAL A 153 11.75 -6.29 6.76
C VAL A 153 11.26 -5.68 5.45
N MET A 154 9.96 -5.52 5.27
CA MET A 154 9.37 -4.90 4.08
C MET A 154 9.89 -3.48 3.87
N LEU A 155 9.78 -2.60 4.88
CA LEU A 155 10.22 -1.21 4.76
C LEU A 155 11.73 -1.10 4.57
N ARG A 156 12.52 -1.88 5.33
CA ARG A 156 13.96 -1.93 5.13
C ARG A 156 14.34 -2.25 3.67
N LYS A 157 13.75 -3.32 3.11
CA LYS A 157 14.03 -3.73 1.73
C LYS A 157 13.67 -2.65 0.71
N VAL A 158 12.52 -1.98 0.88
CA VAL A 158 12.12 -0.90 -0.03
C VAL A 158 13.07 0.28 0.07
N THR A 159 13.36 0.76 1.29
CA THR A 159 14.21 1.94 1.50
C THR A 159 15.66 1.71 1.11
N GLU A 160 16.19 0.50 1.32
CA GLU A 160 17.53 0.11 0.85
C GLU A 160 17.59 0.01 -0.68
N ARG A 161 16.53 -0.53 -1.33
CA ARG A 161 16.52 -0.74 -2.78
C ARG A 161 16.22 0.53 -3.57
N TYR A 162 15.37 1.42 -3.02
CA TYR A 162 14.93 2.65 -3.67
C TYR A 162 15.18 3.88 -2.78
N PRO A 163 16.44 4.20 -2.46
CA PRO A 163 16.77 5.24 -1.48
C PRO A 163 16.40 6.65 -1.94
N GLN A 164 16.15 6.85 -3.24
CA GLN A 164 15.74 8.13 -3.81
C GLN A 164 14.22 8.30 -3.87
N ALA A 165 13.45 7.21 -3.77
CA ALA A 165 12.01 7.26 -3.83
C ALA A 165 11.41 7.79 -2.52
N LYS A 166 10.37 8.61 -2.62
CA LYS A 166 9.55 8.98 -1.47
C LYS A 166 8.50 7.90 -1.26
N MET A 167 8.57 7.20 -0.12
CA MET A 167 7.62 6.15 0.21
C MET A 167 6.56 6.64 1.19
N PHE A 168 5.31 6.31 0.88
CA PHE A 168 4.13 6.57 1.70
C PHE A 168 3.43 5.25 2.01
N VAL A 169 3.20 4.97 3.28
CA VAL A 169 2.43 3.83 3.75
C VAL A 169 1.13 4.29 4.40
N PHE A 170 0.12 3.45 4.37
CA PHE A 170 -1.19 3.76 4.94
C PHE A 170 -1.36 3.05 6.27
N ASN A 171 -1.87 3.77 7.27
CA ASN A 171 -2.49 3.10 8.40
C ASN A 171 -3.91 2.64 8.04
N MET A 172 -4.54 1.83 8.89
CA MET A 172 -5.87 1.26 8.60
C MET A 172 -6.97 2.13 9.22
N ALA A 173 -7.99 2.45 8.42
CA ALA A 173 -9.16 3.22 8.88
C ALA A 173 -9.98 2.49 9.96
N TRP A 174 -10.65 3.25 10.81
CA TRP A 174 -11.69 2.74 11.71
C TRP A 174 -12.93 2.39 10.86
N ARG A 175 -13.42 1.15 10.96
CA ARG A 175 -14.58 0.66 10.16
C ARG A 175 -15.85 0.58 10.97
N THR A 176 -15.76 0.79 12.27
CA THR A 176 -16.86 0.77 13.24
C THR A 176 -16.70 1.95 14.20
N ALA A 177 -17.76 2.24 14.99
CA ALA A 177 -17.69 3.26 16.02
C ALA A 177 -16.68 2.89 17.13
N GLU A 178 -16.52 1.61 17.41
CA GLU A 178 -15.59 1.11 18.42
C GLU A 178 -14.21 0.87 17.79
N LYS A 179 -13.20 1.41 18.45
CA LYS A 179 -11.81 1.18 18.07
C LYS A 179 -11.33 -0.13 18.65
N SER A 180 -11.11 -1.12 17.80
CA SER A 180 -10.52 -2.40 18.20
C SER A 180 -9.11 -2.19 18.75
N GLU A 181 -8.81 -2.72 19.93
CA GLU A 181 -7.45 -2.70 20.52
C GLU A 181 -6.42 -3.32 19.59
N LEU A 182 -6.79 -4.40 18.90
CA LEU A 182 -5.93 -5.04 17.90
C LEU A 182 -5.63 -4.09 16.74
N LEU A 183 -6.61 -3.33 16.25
CA LEU A 183 -6.40 -2.36 15.18
C LEU A 183 -5.51 -1.20 15.64
N ILE A 184 -5.66 -0.73 16.88
CA ILE A 184 -4.77 0.26 17.49
C ILE A 184 -3.33 -0.27 17.51
N LYS A 185 -3.15 -1.53 17.95
CA LYS A 185 -1.83 -2.16 17.99
C LYS A 185 -1.19 -2.25 16.61
N TYR A 186 -1.92 -2.71 15.60
CA TYR A 186 -1.41 -2.79 14.22
C TYR A 186 -1.04 -1.42 13.65
N ASN A 187 -1.90 -0.40 13.83
CA ASN A 187 -1.60 0.95 13.38
C ASN A 187 -0.38 1.53 14.10
N GLY A 188 -0.24 1.29 15.40
CA GLY A 188 0.93 1.68 16.16
C GLY A 188 2.23 1.03 15.65
N ILE A 189 2.18 -0.23 15.23
CA ILE A 189 3.32 -0.92 14.59
C ILE A 189 3.67 -0.24 13.27
N ILE A 190 2.68 -0.02 12.39
CA ILE A 190 2.87 0.64 11.09
C ILE A 190 3.56 2.00 11.29
N GLU A 191 3.04 2.83 12.21
CA GLU A 191 3.55 4.18 12.44
C GLU A 191 4.96 4.19 13.02
N ARG A 192 5.26 3.32 14.00
CA ARG A 192 6.59 3.24 14.62
C ARG A 192 7.64 2.72 13.64
N VAL A 193 7.32 1.68 12.87
CA VAL A 193 8.24 1.12 11.87
C VAL A 193 8.48 2.12 10.74
N ALA A 194 7.43 2.79 10.25
CA ALA A 194 7.56 3.83 9.23
C ALA A 194 8.44 4.99 9.71
N ALA A 195 8.26 5.45 10.94
CA ALA A 195 9.09 6.50 11.54
C ALA A 195 10.57 6.09 11.60
N HIS A 196 10.88 4.84 11.96
CA HIS A 196 12.26 4.34 12.01
C HIS A 196 12.97 4.40 10.65
N TYR A 197 12.25 4.04 9.57
CA TYR A 197 12.81 4.03 8.21
C TYR A 197 12.63 5.36 7.44
N GLY A 198 12.13 6.42 8.08
CA GLY A 198 11.89 7.70 7.42
C GLY A 198 10.80 7.67 6.35
N VAL A 199 9.83 6.75 6.50
CA VAL A 199 8.70 6.56 5.58
C VAL A 199 7.50 7.38 6.05
N TYR A 200 6.81 8.03 5.11
CA TYR A 200 5.67 8.89 5.40
C TYR A 200 4.39 8.09 5.61
N ILE A 201 3.48 8.62 6.44
CA ILE A 201 2.18 7.97 6.74
C ILE A 201 1.03 8.72 6.08
N VAL A 202 0.20 7.99 5.34
CA VAL A 202 -1.14 8.41 4.94
C VAL A 202 -2.12 7.94 6.01
N ARG A 203 -2.70 8.88 6.77
CA ARG A 203 -3.52 8.57 7.96
C ARG A 203 -4.98 8.32 7.60
N LEU A 204 -5.33 7.10 7.23
CA LEU A 204 -6.73 6.75 6.99
C LEU A 204 -7.60 6.83 8.26
N THR A 205 -6.99 6.76 9.44
CA THR A 205 -7.69 6.96 10.72
C THR A 205 -8.26 8.36 10.88
N GLU A 206 -7.73 9.35 10.17
CA GLU A 206 -8.17 10.76 10.18
C GLU A 206 -9.14 11.07 9.03
N SER A 207 -9.46 10.06 8.22
CA SER A 207 -10.34 10.18 7.07
C SER A 207 -11.80 10.37 7.46
N ARG A 208 -12.56 11.16 6.66
CA ARG A 208 -14.02 11.16 6.71
C ARG A 208 -14.63 9.80 6.34
N MET A 209 -13.86 8.96 5.62
CA MET A 209 -14.16 7.55 5.39
C MET A 209 -13.68 6.73 6.60
N SER A 210 -14.22 7.00 7.79
CA SER A 210 -13.83 6.30 9.01
C SER A 210 -15.04 6.21 9.95
N GLY A 211 -15.07 5.19 10.81
CA GLY A 211 -16.17 4.99 11.76
C GLY A 211 -17.46 4.48 11.09
N LEU A 212 -18.61 4.99 11.54
CA LEU A 212 -19.95 4.51 11.14
C LEU A 212 -20.24 4.65 9.64
N ASP A 213 -19.69 5.67 9.00
CA ASP A 213 -19.93 5.95 7.58
C ASP A 213 -19.01 5.17 6.62
N TYR A 214 -18.07 4.38 7.14
CA TYR A 214 -17.10 3.67 6.33
C TYR A 214 -17.75 2.85 5.21
N ALA A 215 -18.79 2.10 5.52
CA ALA A 215 -19.45 1.18 4.60
C ALA A 215 -20.01 1.86 3.34
N LYS A 216 -20.49 3.11 3.42
CA LYS A 216 -21.07 3.83 2.28
C LYS A 216 -20.03 4.19 1.21
N TYR A 217 -18.76 4.27 1.58
CA TYR A 217 -17.64 4.55 0.69
C TYR A 217 -16.98 3.28 0.14
N THR A 218 -17.64 2.13 0.24
CA THR A 218 -17.12 0.84 -0.21
C THR A 218 -18.03 0.19 -1.24
N CYS A 219 -17.46 -0.56 -2.19
CA CYS A 219 -18.22 -1.29 -3.19
C CYS A 219 -18.78 -2.64 -2.67
N ASP A 220 -18.28 -3.12 -1.54
CA ASP A 220 -18.73 -4.37 -0.91
C ASP A 220 -19.47 -4.15 0.43
N GLY A 221 -19.72 -2.89 0.79
CA GLY A 221 -20.37 -2.51 2.05
C GLY A 221 -19.53 -2.80 3.31
N LYS A 222 -18.23 -3.11 3.15
CA LYS A 222 -17.40 -3.60 4.29
C LYS A 222 -15.98 -3.08 4.31
N LEU A 223 -15.27 -3.13 3.18
CA LEU A 223 -13.82 -2.99 3.17
C LEU A 223 -13.27 -2.21 1.99
N HIS A 224 -13.66 -2.57 0.76
CA HIS A 224 -13.00 -2.11 -0.46
C HIS A 224 -13.61 -0.79 -0.92
N PRO A 225 -12.83 0.30 -1.00
CA PRO A 225 -13.34 1.62 -1.41
C PRO A 225 -14.03 1.58 -2.78
N ASN A 226 -15.16 2.26 -2.91
CA ASN A 226 -15.75 2.63 -4.19
C ASN A 226 -15.06 3.88 -4.77
N ALA A 227 -15.50 4.39 -5.92
CA ALA A 227 -14.88 5.56 -6.55
C ALA A 227 -14.81 6.80 -5.65
N GLU A 228 -15.84 7.03 -4.80
CA GLU A 228 -15.86 8.12 -3.82
C GLU A 228 -14.85 7.87 -2.69
N GLY A 229 -14.78 6.65 -2.17
CA GLY A 229 -13.79 6.26 -1.17
C GLY A 229 -12.35 6.38 -1.68
N MET A 230 -12.11 6.02 -2.95
CA MET A 230 -10.82 6.21 -3.60
C MET A 230 -10.45 7.69 -3.75
N ALA A 231 -11.44 8.57 -4.04
CA ALA A 231 -11.21 10.01 -4.10
C ALA A 231 -10.79 10.58 -2.73
N ILE A 232 -11.45 10.13 -1.65
CA ILE A 232 -11.07 10.50 -0.27
C ILE A 232 -9.62 10.07 0.04
N TRP A 233 -9.23 8.88 -0.36
CA TRP A 233 -7.85 8.42 -0.18
C TRP A 233 -6.85 9.26 -0.97
N THR A 234 -7.21 9.67 -2.20
CA THR A 234 -6.37 10.55 -3.02
C THR A 234 -6.12 11.88 -2.32
N GLU A 235 -7.15 12.51 -1.73
CA GLU A 235 -7.00 13.76 -0.98
C GLU A 235 -6.01 13.61 0.19
N LEU A 236 -6.09 12.53 0.96
CA LEU A 236 -5.17 12.25 2.07
C LEU A 236 -3.73 11.99 1.61
N ILE A 237 -3.56 11.34 0.46
CA ILE A 237 -2.24 11.14 -0.14
C ILE A 237 -1.65 12.49 -0.56
N GLU A 238 -2.43 13.32 -1.24
CA GLU A 238 -2.00 14.67 -1.65
C GLU A 238 -1.55 15.52 -0.47
N ASP A 239 -2.30 15.48 0.63
CA ASP A 239 -1.95 16.21 1.85
C ASP A 239 -0.70 15.64 2.52
N SER A 240 -0.51 14.32 2.49
CA SER A 240 0.70 13.69 3.00
C SER A 240 1.93 14.04 2.14
N ILE A 241 1.77 14.10 0.81
CA ILE A 241 2.84 14.51 -0.10
C ILE A 241 3.19 15.98 0.12
N LYS A 242 2.20 16.89 0.23
CA LYS A 242 2.46 18.31 0.55
C LYS A 242 3.31 18.47 1.81
N LYS A 243 2.89 17.82 2.90
CA LYS A 243 3.62 17.85 4.18
C LYS A 243 5.06 17.32 4.05
N CYS A 244 5.27 16.28 3.23
CA CYS A 244 6.60 15.74 2.94
C CYS A 244 7.53 16.78 2.31
N TYR A 245 7.03 17.58 1.38
CA TYR A 245 7.83 18.59 0.69
C TYR A 245 7.93 19.90 1.47
N GLU A 246 6.94 20.28 2.28
CA GLU A 246 7.00 21.47 3.14
C GLU A 246 8.04 21.38 4.26
N VAL A 247 8.30 20.17 4.76
CA VAL A 247 9.35 19.93 5.78
C VAL A 247 10.76 20.04 5.20
N LEU A 248 10.92 20.05 3.86
CA LEU A 248 12.21 20.13 3.18
C LEU A 248 12.57 21.57 2.76
N ILE A 249 11.72 22.56 3.05
CA ILE A 249 11.95 24.00 2.80
C ILE A 249 12.23 24.71 4.13
#